data_aa56a1eaa947fd6d6d3fda80ed814162
#
_entry.id   aa56a1eaa947fd6d6d3fda80ed814162
#
_cell.length_a   1.000
_cell.length_b   1.000
_cell.length_c   1.000
_cell.angle_alpha   90.00
_cell.angle_beta   90.00
_cell.angle_gamma   90.00
#
_symmetry.space_group_name_H-M   'P 1'
#
loop_
_entity.id
_entity.type
_entity.pdbx_description
1 polymer ?
#
loop_
_entity_poly.entity_id
_entity_poly.type
_entity_poly.pdbx_seq_one_letter_code
_entity_poly.pdbx_strand_id
1 'polypeptide(L)'
;MLKTLNGIIKEEINFNIKGDIYFNGENTESISLELLRRKIGCVFQSPAPFPFSIYKNFNYVLKYYGIKHKSKVNKIIEEKLKLVGLYDEVQHNLNMSALKLSGGQQQRLCIGRALLPEPEILLMDEPCSALDIKNTAIIEKLLLELKKKYTILIVTHNLAQAKRISDSTIFMLNGEVIESGQTEKVFNSPQNEETKNYISGIYG
;
A
#
# COMPACT_ATOMS: atom_id res chain seq x y z
N MET A 1 9.37 0.95 10.11
CA MET A 1 8.87 2.28 9.71
C MET A 1 7.39 2.25 9.34
N LEU A 2 6.89 1.54 8.33
CA LEU A 2 5.47 1.59 7.92
C LEU A 2 4.48 1.29 9.05
N LYS A 3 4.73 0.23 9.85
CA LYS A 3 3.89 -0.14 11.00
C LYS A 3 3.81 0.93 12.08
N THR A 4 4.80 1.82 12.15
CA THR A 4 4.83 2.93 13.10
C THR A 4 3.86 4.03 12.66
N LEU A 5 3.81 4.33 11.35
CA LEU A 5 3.01 5.42 10.81
C LEU A 5 1.49 5.21 10.96
N ASN A 6 1.01 3.96 10.92
CA ASN A 6 -0.42 3.65 11.09
C ASN A 6 -0.76 3.03 12.46
N GLY A 7 0.22 3.04 13.38
CA GLY A 7 0.04 2.57 14.75
C GLY A 7 -0.05 1.04 14.92
N ILE A 8 0.21 0.23 13.87
CA ILE A 8 0.25 -1.25 13.99
C ILE A 8 1.36 -1.68 14.95
N ILE A 9 2.48 -0.94 15.00
CA ILE A 9 3.60 -1.26 15.90
C ILE A 9 3.18 -1.33 17.37
N LYS A 10 2.11 -0.61 17.76
CA LYS A 10 1.59 -0.62 19.14
C LYS A 10 0.98 -1.97 19.56
N GLU A 11 0.73 -2.88 18.61
CA GLU A 11 0.26 -4.24 18.87
C GLU A 11 1.42 -5.23 19.06
N GLU A 12 2.67 -4.81 18.78
CA GLU A 12 3.85 -5.67 18.95
C GLU A 12 4.35 -5.61 20.40
N ILE A 13 4.85 -6.76 20.89
CA ILE A 13 5.46 -6.84 22.21
C ILE A 13 6.84 -6.19 22.14
N ASN A 14 7.17 -5.31 23.11
CA ASN A 14 8.49 -4.68 23.25
C ASN A 14 8.84 -3.67 22.13
N PHE A 15 7.89 -2.87 21.66
CA PHE A 15 8.22 -1.71 20.82
C PHE A 15 8.64 -0.51 21.68
N ASN A 16 9.52 0.32 21.14
CA ASN A 16 9.87 1.63 21.71
C ASN A 16 9.93 2.65 20.57
N ILE A 17 9.19 3.75 20.74
CA ILE A 17 9.18 4.88 19.79
C ILE A 17 9.77 6.07 20.54
N LYS A 18 10.77 6.72 19.94
CA LYS A 18 11.31 8.00 20.42
C LYS A 18 10.99 9.07 19.39
N GLY A 19 10.50 10.23 19.87
CA GLY A 19 10.03 11.32 19.02
C GLY A 19 8.55 11.22 18.69
N ASP A 20 8.05 12.19 17.93
CA ASP A 20 6.65 12.38 17.61
C ASP A 20 6.35 12.12 16.14
N ILE A 21 5.15 11.65 15.87
CA ILE A 21 4.62 11.48 14.51
C ILE A 21 3.41 12.39 14.36
N TYR A 22 3.42 13.20 13.31
CA TYR A 22 2.31 14.11 13.01
C TYR A 22 1.60 13.71 11.73
N PHE A 23 0.28 13.70 11.78
CA PHE A 23 -0.59 13.50 10.63
C PHE A 23 -1.45 14.76 10.44
N ASN A 24 -1.29 15.44 9.31
CA ASN A 24 -1.94 16.74 9.04
C ASN A 24 -1.76 17.79 10.15
N GLY A 25 -0.59 17.81 10.79
CA GLY A 25 -0.26 18.75 11.87
C GLY A 25 -0.75 18.32 13.26
N GLU A 26 -1.48 17.23 13.40
CA GLU A 26 -1.93 16.67 14.66
C GLU A 26 -1.02 15.51 15.10
N ASN A 27 -0.60 15.48 16.37
CA ASN A 27 0.20 14.37 16.91
C ASN A 27 -0.64 13.08 16.88
N THR A 28 -0.10 12.01 16.30
CA THR A 28 -0.82 10.73 16.16
C THR A 28 -1.17 10.06 17.48
N GLU A 29 -0.54 10.46 18.59
CA GLU A 29 -0.89 9.99 19.93
C GLU A 29 -2.26 10.53 20.40
N SER A 30 -2.71 11.68 19.88
CA SER A 30 -4.03 12.24 20.15
C SER A 30 -5.15 11.67 19.30
N ILE A 31 -4.78 10.96 18.21
CA ILE A 31 -5.73 10.36 17.26
C ILE A 31 -6.06 8.93 17.69
N SER A 32 -7.34 8.55 17.73
CA SER A 32 -7.69 7.16 17.99
C SER A 32 -7.11 6.23 16.91
N LEU A 33 -6.65 5.04 17.31
CA LEU A 33 -6.08 4.06 16.36
C LEU A 33 -7.06 3.69 15.24
N GLU A 34 -8.35 3.64 15.55
CA GLU A 34 -9.38 3.37 14.56
C GLU A 34 -9.45 4.47 13.50
N LEU A 35 -9.45 5.73 13.91
CA LEU A 35 -9.45 6.86 12.99
C LEU A 35 -8.15 6.94 12.20
N LEU A 36 -7.00 6.75 12.85
CA LEU A 36 -5.70 6.75 12.19
C LEU A 36 -5.63 5.67 11.11
N ARG A 37 -6.06 4.43 11.39
CA ARG A 37 -6.09 3.31 10.43
C ARG A 37 -7.12 3.47 9.32
N ARG A 38 -8.17 4.24 9.57
CA ARG A 38 -9.11 4.63 8.53
C ARG A 38 -8.48 5.61 7.55
N LYS A 39 -7.67 6.56 8.06
CA LYS A 39 -6.99 7.60 7.28
C LYS A 39 -5.72 7.09 6.58
N ILE A 40 -5.04 6.14 7.20
CA ILE A 40 -3.77 5.57 6.72
C ILE A 40 -3.98 4.07 6.47
N GLY A 41 -4.32 3.73 5.24
CA GLY A 41 -4.46 2.35 4.79
C GLY A 41 -3.09 1.66 4.68
N CYS A 42 -3.08 0.32 4.78
CA CYS A 42 -1.85 -0.47 4.66
C CYS A 42 -2.07 -1.71 3.79
N VAL A 43 -1.10 -1.97 2.91
CA VAL A 43 -0.99 -3.19 2.10
C VAL A 43 0.34 -3.84 2.41
N PHE A 44 0.31 -5.09 2.85
CA PHE A 44 1.49 -5.84 3.26
C PHE A 44 2.19 -6.51 2.07
N GLN A 45 3.44 -6.87 2.26
CA GLN A 45 4.29 -7.55 1.29
C GLN A 45 3.64 -8.84 0.75
N SER A 46 3.19 -9.70 1.65
CA SER A 46 2.43 -10.89 1.26
C SER A 46 0.95 -10.56 1.19
N PRO A 47 0.27 -10.83 0.07
CA PRO A 47 -1.17 -10.65 -0.02
C PRO A 47 -1.88 -11.44 1.08
N ALA A 48 -2.73 -10.77 1.84
CA ALA A 48 -3.49 -11.38 2.94
C ALA A 48 -5.00 -11.16 2.73
N PRO A 49 -5.61 -11.81 1.73
CA PRO A 49 -7.06 -11.82 1.61
C PRO A 49 -7.66 -12.53 2.83
N PHE A 50 -8.82 -12.07 3.30
CA PHE A 50 -9.55 -12.83 4.30
C PHE A 50 -9.96 -14.19 3.71
N PRO A 51 -10.03 -15.27 4.51
CA PRO A 51 -10.40 -16.60 4.04
C PRO A 51 -11.91 -16.69 3.73
N PHE A 52 -12.40 -15.72 2.99
CA PHE A 52 -13.77 -15.56 2.54
C PHE A 52 -13.84 -15.49 1.01
N SER A 53 -15.05 -15.38 0.49
CA SER A 53 -15.22 -15.09 -0.94
C SER A 53 -14.71 -13.68 -1.30
N ILE A 54 -14.48 -13.46 -2.60
CA ILE A 54 -14.10 -12.15 -3.14
C ILE A 54 -15.09 -11.08 -2.66
N TYR A 55 -16.38 -11.32 -2.84
CA TYR A 55 -17.45 -10.42 -2.37
C TYR A 55 -17.36 -10.13 -0.87
N LYS A 56 -17.19 -11.17 -0.06
CA LYS A 56 -17.14 -11.02 1.41
C LYS A 56 -15.91 -10.26 1.88
N ASN A 57 -14.78 -10.29 1.16
CA ASN A 57 -13.59 -9.49 1.47
C ASN A 57 -13.89 -7.99 1.49
N PHE A 58 -14.75 -7.52 0.59
CA PHE A 58 -15.19 -6.13 0.55
C PHE A 58 -16.37 -5.86 1.48
N ASN A 59 -17.40 -6.71 1.42
CA ASN A 59 -18.63 -6.52 2.19
C ASN A 59 -18.39 -6.49 3.71
N TYR A 60 -17.43 -7.26 4.21
CA TYR A 60 -17.06 -7.25 5.62
C TYR A 60 -16.60 -5.87 6.07
N VAL A 61 -15.68 -5.26 5.31
CA VAL A 61 -15.16 -3.92 5.59
C VAL A 61 -16.25 -2.85 5.46
N LEU A 62 -17.06 -2.91 4.40
CA LEU A 62 -18.17 -1.97 4.20
C LEU A 62 -19.18 -2.02 5.34
N LYS A 63 -19.52 -3.22 5.84
CA LYS A 63 -20.39 -3.40 6.99
C LYS A 63 -19.79 -2.83 8.27
N TYR A 64 -18.49 -3.00 8.49
CA TYR A 64 -17.78 -2.42 9.63
C TYR A 64 -17.92 -0.90 9.64
N TYR A 65 -17.81 -0.25 8.48
CA TYR A 65 -18.02 1.20 8.33
C TYR A 65 -19.51 1.61 8.18
N GLY A 66 -20.46 0.73 8.51
CA GLY A 66 -21.89 1.05 8.56
C GLY A 66 -22.61 1.03 7.20
N ILE A 67 -21.95 0.65 6.11
CA ILE A 67 -22.56 0.55 4.78
C ILE A 67 -23.21 -0.84 4.64
N LYS A 68 -24.54 -0.90 4.83
CA LYS A 68 -25.29 -2.17 4.89
C LYS A 68 -26.26 -2.37 3.73
N HIS A 69 -26.66 -1.31 3.05
CA HIS A 69 -27.66 -1.38 1.98
C HIS A 69 -27.11 -2.12 0.77
N LYS A 70 -27.73 -3.23 0.39
CA LYS A 70 -27.21 -4.20 -0.60
C LYS A 70 -26.86 -3.57 -1.95
N SER A 71 -27.69 -2.68 -2.49
CA SER A 71 -27.42 -2.05 -3.78
C SER A 71 -26.20 -1.13 -3.70
N LYS A 72 -26.05 -0.35 -2.62
CA LYS A 72 -24.89 0.51 -2.39
C LYS A 72 -23.60 -0.32 -2.23
N VAL A 73 -23.69 -1.41 -1.46
CA VAL A 73 -22.56 -2.36 -1.27
C VAL A 73 -22.11 -2.92 -2.62
N ASN A 74 -23.04 -3.43 -3.44
CA ASN A 74 -22.72 -4.00 -4.74
C ASN A 74 -22.06 -2.98 -5.67
N LYS A 75 -22.58 -1.74 -5.71
CA LYS A 75 -22.01 -0.66 -6.50
C LYS A 75 -20.57 -0.35 -6.10
N ILE A 76 -20.32 -0.19 -4.78
CA ILE A 76 -18.97 0.09 -4.28
C ILE A 76 -18.00 -1.06 -4.59
N ILE A 77 -18.43 -2.31 -4.42
CA ILE A 77 -17.60 -3.49 -4.73
C ILE A 77 -17.23 -3.49 -6.21
N GLU A 78 -18.18 -3.28 -7.08
CA GLU A 78 -17.95 -3.22 -8.53
C GLU A 78 -16.98 -2.09 -8.88
N GLU A 79 -17.20 -0.88 -8.36
CA GLU A 79 -16.33 0.28 -8.58
C GLU A 79 -14.89 0.01 -8.11
N LYS A 80 -14.72 -0.58 -6.92
CA LYS A 80 -13.38 -0.88 -6.38
C LYS A 80 -12.69 -2.00 -7.16
N LEU A 81 -13.42 -3.04 -7.57
CA LEU A 81 -12.88 -4.10 -8.41
C LEU A 81 -12.45 -3.57 -9.80
N LYS A 82 -13.23 -2.66 -10.39
CA LYS A 82 -12.87 -1.98 -11.64
C LYS A 82 -11.63 -1.12 -11.46
N LEU A 83 -11.58 -0.34 -10.37
CA LEU A 83 -10.44 0.53 -10.05
C LEU A 83 -9.13 -0.25 -9.99
N VAL A 84 -9.14 -1.45 -9.38
CA VAL A 84 -7.93 -2.28 -9.28
C VAL A 84 -7.74 -3.23 -10.48
N GLY A 85 -8.55 -3.10 -11.54
CA GLY A 85 -8.45 -3.90 -12.75
C GLY A 85 -8.71 -5.40 -12.54
N LEU A 86 -9.54 -5.75 -11.55
CA LEU A 86 -9.85 -7.14 -11.23
C LEU A 86 -11.28 -7.55 -11.66
N TYR A 87 -12.16 -6.57 -11.93
CA TYR A 87 -13.58 -6.82 -12.17
C TYR A 87 -13.84 -7.82 -13.29
N ASP A 88 -13.26 -7.60 -14.46
CA ASP A 88 -13.51 -8.44 -15.65
C ASP A 88 -13.07 -9.87 -15.45
N GLU A 89 -12.08 -10.10 -14.58
CA GLU A 89 -11.57 -11.46 -14.31
C GLU A 89 -12.48 -12.23 -13.32
N VAL A 90 -13.24 -11.53 -12.46
CA VAL A 90 -13.94 -12.17 -11.32
C VAL A 90 -15.44 -11.90 -11.28
N GLN A 91 -16.00 -11.04 -12.13
CA GLN A 91 -17.41 -10.61 -12.05
C GLN A 91 -18.41 -11.75 -12.03
N HIS A 92 -18.12 -12.87 -12.72
CA HIS A 92 -19.00 -14.04 -12.77
C HIS A 92 -18.79 -15.00 -11.59
N ASN A 93 -17.77 -14.79 -10.75
CA ASN A 93 -17.37 -15.69 -9.67
C ASN A 93 -17.09 -14.99 -8.34
N LEU A 94 -17.79 -13.90 -8.02
CA LEU A 94 -17.57 -13.12 -6.78
C LEU A 94 -17.76 -13.94 -5.49
N ASN A 95 -18.46 -15.06 -5.55
CA ASN A 95 -18.64 -15.98 -4.43
C ASN A 95 -17.49 -16.99 -4.28
N MET A 96 -16.56 -17.05 -5.24
CA MET A 96 -15.37 -17.89 -5.14
C MET A 96 -14.48 -17.43 -3.96
N SER A 97 -13.83 -18.40 -3.32
CA SER A 97 -12.84 -18.09 -2.26
C SER A 97 -11.72 -17.21 -2.82
N ALA A 98 -11.41 -16.12 -2.12
CA ALA A 98 -10.32 -15.21 -2.48
C ALA A 98 -8.94 -15.90 -2.45
N LEU A 99 -8.79 -16.98 -1.67
CA LEU A 99 -7.56 -17.78 -1.62
C LEU A 99 -7.28 -18.55 -2.92
N LYS A 100 -8.27 -18.70 -3.81
CA LYS A 100 -8.11 -19.34 -5.11
C LYS A 100 -7.62 -18.39 -6.20
N LEU A 101 -7.53 -17.11 -5.90
CA LEU A 101 -6.96 -16.11 -6.81
C LEU A 101 -5.45 -16.29 -6.96
N SER A 102 -4.89 -15.91 -8.10
CA SER A 102 -3.44 -15.82 -8.28
C SER A 102 -2.83 -14.76 -7.35
N GLY A 103 -1.53 -14.80 -7.10
CA GLY A 103 -0.85 -13.82 -6.23
C GLY A 103 -1.11 -12.37 -6.65
N GLY A 104 -1.01 -12.05 -7.94
CA GLY A 104 -1.30 -10.72 -8.45
C GLY A 104 -2.77 -10.31 -8.31
N GLN A 105 -3.71 -11.25 -8.48
CA GLN A 105 -5.13 -11.02 -8.23
C GLN A 105 -5.42 -10.78 -6.75
N GLN A 106 -4.79 -11.56 -5.85
CA GLN A 106 -4.90 -11.37 -4.41
C GLN A 106 -4.34 -10.01 -3.99
N GLN A 107 -3.22 -9.59 -4.55
CA GLN A 107 -2.63 -8.28 -4.27
C GLN A 107 -3.57 -7.15 -4.69
N ARG A 108 -4.13 -7.20 -5.90
CA ARG A 108 -5.12 -6.23 -6.38
C ARG A 108 -6.38 -6.20 -5.50
N LEU A 109 -6.85 -7.37 -5.07
CA LEU A 109 -7.97 -7.45 -4.13
C LEU A 109 -7.63 -6.78 -2.79
N CYS A 110 -6.45 -7.01 -2.24
CA CYS A 110 -5.99 -6.39 -0.99
C CYS A 110 -5.86 -4.86 -1.13
N ILE A 111 -5.34 -4.36 -2.26
CA ILE A 111 -5.32 -2.93 -2.57
C ILE A 111 -6.74 -2.37 -2.62
N GLY A 112 -7.65 -3.00 -3.37
CA GLY A 112 -9.05 -2.58 -3.48
C GLY A 112 -9.75 -2.55 -2.12
N ARG A 113 -9.46 -3.53 -1.26
CA ARG A 113 -9.98 -3.59 0.11
C ARG A 113 -9.43 -2.46 0.98
N ALA A 114 -8.14 -2.15 0.89
CA ALA A 114 -7.52 -1.04 1.63
C ALA A 114 -8.05 0.33 1.21
N LEU A 115 -8.58 0.46 0.01
CA LEU A 115 -9.19 1.69 -0.51
C LEU A 115 -10.67 1.87 -0.13
N LEU A 116 -11.30 0.92 0.55
CA LEU A 116 -12.72 1.03 0.93
C LEU A 116 -13.01 2.16 1.93
N PRO A 117 -12.16 2.41 2.94
CA PRO A 117 -12.34 3.53 3.87
C PRO A 117 -12.08 4.90 3.24
N GLU A 118 -11.64 4.95 1.97
CA GLU A 118 -11.15 6.15 1.29
C GLU A 118 -10.03 6.84 2.08
N PRO A 119 -8.89 6.16 2.29
CA PRO A 119 -7.79 6.70 3.08
C PRO A 119 -7.17 7.92 2.41
N GLU A 120 -6.49 8.76 3.19
CA GLU A 120 -5.68 9.87 2.67
C GLU A 120 -4.28 9.39 2.25
N ILE A 121 -3.75 8.42 2.99
CA ILE A 121 -2.44 7.80 2.72
C ILE A 121 -2.61 6.30 2.56
N LEU A 122 -1.90 5.72 1.60
CA LEU A 122 -1.79 4.29 1.39
C LEU A 122 -0.33 3.87 1.56
N LEU A 123 -0.06 3.11 2.62
CA LEU A 123 1.24 2.51 2.89
C LEU A 123 1.33 1.16 2.20
N MET A 124 2.44 0.90 1.51
CA MET A 124 2.68 -0.35 0.82
C MET A 124 4.07 -0.89 1.15
N ASP A 125 4.12 -2.12 1.61
CA ASP A 125 5.35 -2.83 1.90
C ASP A 125 5.63 -3.81 0.76
N GLU A 126 6.63 -3.50 -0.05
CA GLU A 126 7.08 -4.31 -1.19
C GLU A 126 5.93 -4.92 -2.04
N PRO A 127 5.00 -4.12 -2.57
CA PRO A 127 3.74 -4.61 -3.13
C PRO A 127 3.89 -5.52 -4.36
N CYS A 128 5.09 -5.62 -4.94
CA CYS A 128 5.38 -6.40 -6.14
C CYS A 128 6.43 -7.49 -5.95
N SER A 129 7.05 -7.64 -4.76
CA SER A 129 8.21 -8.53 -4.55
C SER A 129 7.96 -10.00 -4.87
N ALA A 130 6.72 -10.48 -4.67
CA ALA A 130 6.32 -11.87 -4.92
C ALA A 130 5.61 -12.07 -6.28
N LEU A 131 5.64 -11.08 -7.18
CA LEU A 131 4.91 -11.10 -8.43
C LEU A 131 5.83 -11.30 -9.63
N ASP A 132 5.30 -11.96 -10.66
CA ASP A 132 5.95 -12.00 -11.96
C ASP A 132 5.95 -10.63 -12.66
N ILE A 133 6.71 -10.51 -13.73
CA ILE A 133 6.91 -9.25 -14.48
C ILE A 133 5.56 -8.69 -14.98
N LYS A 134 4.64 -9.53 -15.46
CA LYS A 134 3.34 -9.11 -15.99
C LYS A 134 2.46 -8.52 -14.89
N ASN A 135 2.35 -9.23 -13.76
CA ASN A 135 1.57 -8.76 -12.61
C ASN A 135 2.20 -7.51 -11.99
N THR A 136 3.53 -7.43 -11.91
CA THR A 136 4.25 -6.23 -11.48
C THR A 136 3.87 -5.02 -12.34
N ALA A 137 3.90 -5.15 -13.67
CA ALA A 137 3.52 -4.05 -14.57
C ALA A 137 2.05 -3.60 -14.37
N ILE A 138 1.14 -4.55 -14.10
CA ILE A 138 -0.26 -4.22 -13.80
C ILE A 138 -0.37 -3.40 -12.50
N ILE A 139 0.35 -3.81 -11.44
CA ILE A 139 0.35 -3.10 -10.17
C ILE A 139 0.99 -1.72 -10.32
N GLU A 140 2.13 -1.60 -11.00
CA GLU A 140 2.79 -0.30 -11.24
C GLU A 140 1.85 0.67 -11.98
N LYS A 141 1.16 0.22 -13.03
CA LYS A 141 0.17 1.03 -13.74
C LYS A 141 -0.97 1.46 -12.83
N LEU A 142 -1.47 0.55 -11.99
CA LEU A 142 -2.49 0.85 -10.99
C LEU A 142 -2.00 1.94 -10.01
N LEU A 143 -0.76 1.83 -9.51
CA LEU A 143 -0.19 2.81 -8.58
C LEU A 143 -0.04 4.20 -9.21
N LEU A 144 0.35 4.27 -10.48
CA LEU A 144 0.41 5.53 -11.23
C LEU A 144 -0.97 6.19 -11.39
N GLU A 145 -2.04 5.42 -11.49
CA GLU A 145 -3.41 5.98 -11.48
C GLU A 145 -3.85 6.38 -10.08
N LEU A 146 -3.56 5.55 -9.07
CA LEU A 146 -3.96 5.82 -7.68
C LEU A 146 -3.26 7.06 -7.11
N LYS A 147 -1.99 7.32 -7.45
CA LYS A 147 -1.26 8.50 -6.94
C LYS A 147 -1.88 9.84 -7.35
N LYS A 148 -2.75 9.87 -8.35
CA LYS A 148 -3.51 11.07 -8.72
C LYS A 148 -4.53 11.48 -7.65
N LYS A 149 -4.96 10.55 -6.80
CA LYS A 149 -5.99 10.76 -5.77
C LYS A 149 -5.48 10.53 -4.35
N TYR A 150 -4.50 9.67 -4.16
CA TYR A 150 -4.01 9.23 -2.85
C TYR A 150 -2.53 9.56 -2.70
N THR A 151 -2.11 9.93 -1.50
CA THR A 151 -0.69 9.90 -1.15
C THR A 151 -0.26 8.45 -0.95
N ILE A 152 0.75 7.98 -1.68
CA ILE A 152 1.21 6.60 -1.60
C ILE A 152 2.65 6.59 -1.11
N LEU A 153 2.90 5.87 -0.01
CA LEU A 153 4.23 5.61 0.49
C LEU A 153 4.57 4.13 0.29
N ILE A 154 5.58 3.86 -0.52
CA ILE A 154 6.01 2.50 -0.86
C ILE A 154 7.40 2.25 -0.29
N VAL A 155 7.58 1.14 0.40
CA VAL A 155 8.89 0.56 0.68
C VAL A 155 9.19 -0.48 -0.40
N THR A 156 10.34 -0.37 -1.04
CA THR A 156 10.80 -1.34 -2.03
C THR A 156 12.33 -1.36 -2.07
N HIS A 157 12.90 -2.53 -2.30
CA HIS A 157 14.31 -2.69 -2.60
C HIS A 157 14.59 -2.69 -4.13
N ASN A 158 13.53 -2.63 -4.95
CA ASN A 158 13.67 -2.60 -6.40
C ASN A 158 13.87 -1.16 -6.90
N LEU A 159 15.12 -0.79 -7.13
CA LEU A 159 15.51 0.54 -7.61
C LEU A 159 14.83 0.93 -8.93
N ALA A 160 14.73 -0.02 -9.86
CA ALA A 160 14.09 0.23 -11.14
C ALA A 160 12.60 0.53 -10.99
N GLN A 161 11.92 -0.15 -10.06
CA GLN A 161 10.53 0.14 -9.72
C GLN A 161 10.41 1.54 -9.08
N ALA A 162 11.21 1.83 -8.04
CA ALA A 162 11.20 3.14 -7.39
C ALA A 162 11.37 4.27 -8.41
N LYS A 163 12.35 4.14 -9.31
CA LYS A 163 12.61 5.13 -10.36
C LYS A 163 11.43 5.33 -11.31
N ARG A 164 10.67 4.27 -11.63
CA ARG A 164 9.55 4.37 -12.60
C ARG A 164 8.28 4.98 -12.02
N ILE A 165 7.99 4.73 -10.73
CA ILE A 165 6.65 5.04 -10.20
C ILE A 165 6.60 6.16 -9.17
N SER A 166 7.73 6.51 -8.53
CA SER A 166 7.74 7.52 -7.46
C SER A 166 8.08 8.92 -7.97
N ASP A 167 7.49 9.93 -7.33
CA ASP A 167 7.78 11.35 -7.56
C ASP A 167 8.94 11.81 -6.66
N SER A 168 8.98 11.26 -5.43
CA SER A 168 10.03 11.52 -4.44
C SER A 168 10.56 10.20 -3.88
N THR A 169 11.82 10.17 -3.54
CA THR A 169 12.51 9.00 -2.99
C THR A 169 13.20 9.38 -1.68
N ILE A 170 13.08 8.48 -0.69
CA ILE A 170 13.82 8.51 0.56
C ILE A 170 14.73 7.28 0.57
N PHE A 171 16.03 7.50 0.52
CA PHE A 171 17.01 6.42 0.66
C PHE A 171 17.33 6.22 2.13
N MET A 172 17.19 4.98 2.59
CA MET A 172 17.49 4.57 3.96
C MET A 172 18.54 3.46 3.98
N LEU A 173 19.49 3.59 4.87
CA LEU A 173 20.52 2.58 5.11
C LEU A 173 20.69 2.39 6.61
N ASN A 174 20.76 1.13 7.08
CA ASN A 174 20.94 0.79 8.51
C ASN A 174 19.95 1.49 9.46
N GLY A 175 18.73 1.77 8.99
CA GLY A 175 17.69 2.43 9.80
C GLY A 175 17.74 3.95 9.80
N GLU A 176 18.70 4.57 9.12
CA GLU A 176 18.85 6.01 9.01
C GLU A 176 18.41 6.53 7.64
N VAL A 177 17.86 7.74 7.59
CA VAL A 177 17.58 8.44 6.34
C VAL A 177 18.89 9.07 5.86
N ILE A 178 19.41 8.59 4.74
CA ILE A 178 20.68 9.04 4.17
C ILE A 178 20.47 10.19 3.19
N GLU A 179 19.46 10.05 2.32
CA GLU A 179 19.16 11.06 1.32
C GLU A 179 17.66 11.05 1.00
N SER A 180 17.09 12.22 0.71
CA SER A 180 15.70 12.34 0.29
C SER A 180 15.54 13.49 -0.71
N GLY A 181 14.65 13.31 -1.68
CA GLY A 181 14.39 14.34 -2.69
C GLY A 181 13.53 13.85 -3.84
N GLN A 182 13.45 14.67 -4.88
CA GLN A 182 12.81 14.26 -6.13
C GLN A 182 13.51 13.02 -6.69
N THR A 183 12.75 12.02 -7.08
CA THR A 183 13.29 10.73 -7.56
C THR A 183 14.33 10.90 -8.64
N GLU A 184 14.05 11.76 -9.62
CA GLU A 184 15.00 12.04 -10.70
C GLU A 184 16.36 12.55 -10.19
N LYS A 185 16.36 13.44 -9.19
CA LYS A 185 17.59 13.97 -8.59
C LYS A 185 18.33 12.91 -7.80
N VAL A 186 17.64 12.18 -6.92
CA VAL A 186 18.24 11.13 -6.09
C VAL A 186 18.88 10.04 -6.95
N PHE A 187 18.26 9.66 -8.08
CA PHE A 187 18.76 8.60 -8.95
C PHE A 187 19.83 9.05 -9.94
N ASN A 188 19.77 10.27 -10.46
CA ASN A 188 20.67 10.72 -11.53
C ASN A 188 21.81 11.60 -11.01
N SER A 189 21.66 12.22 -9.84
CA SER A 189 22.65 13.14 -9.26
C SER A 189 22.62 13.08 -7.73
N PRO A 190 22.83 11.87 -7.14
CA PRO A 190 22.83 11.71 -5.69
C PRO A 190 23.92 12.57 -5.05
N GLN A 191 23.58 13.19 -3.92
CA GLN A 191 24.49 14.07 -3.18
C GLN A 191 25.32 13.29 -2.15
N ASN A 192 24.79 12.13 -1.70
CA ASN A 192 25.46 11.29 -0.72
C ASN A 192 26.19 10.14 -1.42
N GLU A 193 27.44 9.86 -1.00
CA GLU A 193 28.28 8.80 -1.57
C GLU A 193 27.68 7.40 -1.35
N GLU A 194 27.04 7.15 -0.21
CA GLU A 194 26.36 5.87 0.05
C GLU A 194 25.17 5.65 -0.89
N THR A 195 24.38 6.71 -1.15
CA THR A 195 23.30 6.66 -2.15
C THR A 195 23.83 6.32 -3.52
N LYS A 196 24.92 6.96 -3.92
CA LYS A 196 25.58 6.74 -5.22
C LYS A 196 26.08 5.31 -5.35
N ASN A 197 26.76 4.79 -4.32
CA ASN A 197 27.29 3.43 -4.30
C ASN A 197 26.16 2.38 -4.36
N TYR A 198 25.06 2.62 -3.65
CA TYR A 198 23.89 1.74 -3.67
C TYR A 198 23.23 1.72 -5.06
N ILE A 199 23.00 2.89 -5.65
CA ILE A 199 22.35 3.00 -6.97
C ILE A 199 23.23 2.40 -8.07
N SER A 200 24.58 2.50 -7.96
CA SER A 200 25.51 1.91 -8.91
C SER A 200 25.70 0.40 -8.74
N GLY A 201 25.09 -0.22 -7.75
CA GLY A 201 25.18 -1.66 -7.50
C GLY A 201 26.46 -2.12 -6.79
N ILE A 202 27.20 -1.20 -6.16
CA ILE A 202 28.42 -1.56 -5.40
C ILE A 202 28.08 -2.36 -4.14
N TYR A 203 26.88 -2.20 -3.59
CA TYR A 203 26.37 -2.92 -2.41
C TYR A 203 25.34 -4.02 -2.75
N GLY A 204 25.28 -4.51 -3.97
CA GLY A 204 24.35 -5.54 -4.40
C GLY A 204 25.02 -6.81 -4.89
#